data_b30367aea9981ebac22c7bc9a17e1349
#
_entry.id   b30367aea9981ebac22c7bc9a17e1349
#
_cell.length_a   1.000
_cell.length_b   1.000
_cell.length_c   1.000
_cell.angle_alpha   90.00
_cell.angle_beta   90.00
_cell.angle_gamma   90.00
#
_symmetry.space_group_name_H-M   'P 1'
#
loop_
_entity.id
_entity.type
_entity.pdbx_description
1 polymer ?
#
loop_
_entity_poly.entity_id
_entity_poly.type
_entity_poly.pdbx_seq_one_letter_code
_entity_poly.pdbx_strand_id
1 'polypeptide(L)'
;MKKKLVSALLCATMAASLLAGCGSGDTSDTGSSGKKGDAKTEVTNDGKILNIYCWNEEFQSRITDHYPDYKKVDATHGKIGDIDVVWNITPSENNAYQNNLDETLLKQADASADDKIDLFLVEADYAPKYVDSDYTMPIKDLGITDSDISKQYKYTQDVVTDSDGNLKGLSWQGCPGVLFYNRAAAKEVLGTDDPDEVQKSVSDWDTFNATAEKMKAAGYKMTSTANDTYRVYSNNVSKKWVSDDKKIQIDDNIMKWVDDSKKLVDAGETGTADLWSDDWKKGFYPEGKVFSYFGPAWLVNFSMAADESGSIGNQGGWGAAQGPQGFFWGGTWICAAEGTDNADLEEAL
;
A
#
# COMPACT_ATOMS: atom_id res chain seq x y z
N MET A 1 38.05 -5.47 29.67
CA MET A 1 37.23 -5.93 30.83
C MET A 1 36.08 -4.96 31.18
N LYS A 2 36.16 -3.64 30.91
CA LYS A 2 35.09 -2.69 31.29
C LYS A 2 33.79 -2.80 30.47
N LYS A 3 33.84 -3.27 29.21
CA LYS A 3 32.63 -3.40 28.35
C LYS A 3 31.73 -4.62 28.69
N LYS A 4 32.30 -5.68 29.31
CA LYS A 4 31.53 -6.88 29.74
C LYS A 4 30.78 -6.68 31.05
N LEU A 5 31.21 -5.74 31.89
CA LEU A 5 30.53 -5.40 33.12
C LEU A 5 29.26 -4.56 32.93
N VAL A 6 29.26 -3.70 31.91
CA VAL A 6 28.11 -2.84 31.60
C VAL A 6 26.93 -3.67 31.02
N SER A 7 27.24 -4.69 30.21
CA SER A 7 26.20 -5.58 29.65
C SER A 7 25.58 -6.50 30.74
N ALA A 8 26.33 -6.90 31.74
CA ALA A 8 25.82 -7.73 32.84
C ALA A 8 24.92 -6.93 33.80
N LEU A 9 25.19 -5.61 33.96
CA LEU A 9 24.34 -4.75 34.79
C LEU A 9 23.00 -4.41 34.11
N LEU A 10 22.98 -4.25 32.78
CA LEU A 10 21.71 -4.01 32.04
C LEU A 10 20.78 -5.22 32.07
N CYS A 11 21.32 -6.45 32.01
CA CYS A 11 20.49 -7.66 32.09
C CYS A 11 19.94 -7.90 33.51
N ALA A 12 20.62 -7.45 34.56
CA ALA A 12 20.14 -7.59 35.93
C ALA A 12 19.02 -6.63 36.30
N THR A 13 18.96 -5.47 35.68
CA THR A 13 17.87 -4.49 35.90
C THR A 13 16.57 -4.86 35.18
N MET A 14 16.62 -5.60 34.07
CA MET A 14 15.40 -6.10 33.40
C MET A 14 14.80 -7.34 34.08
N ALA A 15 15.56 -8.11 34.84
CA ALA A 15 15.06 -9.27 35.57
C ALA A 15 14.38 -8.90 36.92
N ALA A 16 14.67 -7.72 37.47
CA ALA A 16 14.11 -7.25 38.73
C ALA A 16 12.72 -6.64 38.64
N SER A 17 12.28 -6.23 37.43
CA SER A 17 10.95 -5.63 37.20
C SER A 17 9.83 -6.66 36.93
N LEU A 18 10.16 -7.94 36.81
CA LEU A 18 9.18 -9.03 36.54
C LEU A 18 8.76 -9.82 37.82
N LEU A 19 9.23 -9.46 38.99
CA LEU A 19 8.99 -10.22 40.25
C LEU A 19 8.15 -9.47 41.31
N ALA A 20 7.56 -8.33 40.98
CA ALA A 20 6.77 -7.54 41.92
C ALA A 20 5.27 -7.53 41.62
N GLY A 21 4.68 -8.68 41.34
CA GLY A 21 3.26 -8.76 41.02
C GLY A 21 2.62 -10.14 41.28
N CYS A 22 2.76 -10.69 42.48
CA CYS A 22 1.90 -11.76 42.94
C CYS A 22 1.75 -11.66 44.45
N GLY A 23 0.64 -11.07 44.88
CA GLY A 23 0.12 -11.09 46.23
C GLY A 23 -1.27 -11.69 46.24
N SER A 24 -1.42 -12.85 46.77
CA SER A 24 -2.60 -13.69 46.90
C SER A 24 -3.72 -13.05 47.74
N GLY A 25 -4.97 -13.26 47.29
CA GLY A 25 -6.17 -13.05 48.09
C GLY A 25 -7.34 -13.76 47.46
N ASP A 26 -7.72 -14.84 48.11
CA ASP A 26 -8.82 -15.77 47.79
C ASP A 26 -10.19 -15.09 47.93
N THR A 27 -11.14 -15.33 47.03
CA THR A 27 -12.48 -15.86 47.22
C THR A 27 -13.51 -15.45 46.14
N SER A 28 -14.23 -16.49 45.71
CA SER A 28 -15.62 -16.53 45.17
C SER A 28 -15.94 -16.01 43.79
N ASP A 29 -16.09 -16.98 42.93
CA ASP A 29 -17.03 -17.23 41.87
C ASP A 29 -18.27 -16.32 41.82
N THR A 30 -18.37 -15.52 40.73
CA THR A 30 -19.62 -15.23 40.05
C THR A 30 -19.29 -14.85 38.61
N GLY A 31 -19.75 -15.71 37.67
CA GLY A 31 -19.65 -15.42 36.24
C GLY A 31 -20.39 -14.11 35.89
N SER A 32 -19.64 -13.21 35.39
CA SER A 32 -20.14 -12.08 34.62
C SER A 32 -19.37 -12.02 33.32
N SER A 33 -20.01 -12.46 32.23
CA SER A 33 -19.64 -12.12 30.88
C SER A 33 -19.67 -10.60 30.78
N GLY A 34 -18.51 -9.96 30.99
CA GLY A 34 -18.34 -8.55 30.70
C GLY A 34 -18.45 -8.34 29.20
N LYS A 35 -19.60 -7.85 28.76
CA LYS A 35 -19.68 -7.12 27.51
C LYS A 35 -18.63 -6.03 27.59
N LYS A 36 -17.62 -6.06 26.70
CA LYS A 36 -16.84 -4.86 26.34
C LYS A 36 -17.91 -3.83 25.93
N GLY A 37 -18.10 -2.83 26.74
CA GLY A 37 -18.92 -1.69 26.37
C GLY A 37 -18.19 -0.96 25.26
N ASP A 38 -18.84 -0.83 24.13
CA ASP A 38 -18.52 0.13 23.09
C ASP A 38 -18.66 1.53 23.72
N ALA A 39 -17.60 2.02 24.35
CA ALA A 39 -17.42 3.43 24.55
C ALA A 39 -16.96 4.00 23.20
N LYS A 40 -17.94 4.29 22.30
CA LYS A 40 -17.66 5.15 21.16
C LYS A 40 -17.04 6.41 21.71
N THR A 41 -15.85 6.72 21.27
CA THR A 41 -15.22 8.01 21.56
C THR A 41 -16.11 9.07 20.92
N GLU A 42 -16.50 10.10 21.68
CA GLU A 42 -17.36 11.16 21.18
C GLU A 42 -16.60 11.93 20.10
N VAL A 43 -17.15 11.94 18.90
CA VAL A 43 -16.63 12.73 17.77
C VAL A 43 -16.91 14.20 18.08
N THR A 44 -15.89 15.05 18.00
CA THR A 44 -16.00 16.46 18.30
C THR A 44 -15.46 17.35 17.16
N ASN A 45 -15.69 18.65 17.25
CA ASN A 45 -15.24 19.68 16.31
C ASN A 45 -14.55 20.84 17.04
N ASP A 46 -13.89 20.52 18.15
CA ASP A 46 -13.24 21.53 19.01
C ASP A 46 -11.76 21.74 18.63
N GLY A 47 -11.23 20.94 17.69
CA GLY A 47 -9.85 20.99 17.24
C GLY A 47 -9.49 22.31 16.57
N LYS A 48 -8.25 22.73 16.75
CA LYS A 48 -7.66 23.90 16.09
C LYS A 48 -6.49 23.53 15.19
N ILE A 49 -6.05 22.29 15.27
CA ILE A 49 -4.99 21.72 14.46
C ILE A 49 -5.52 20.43 13.83
N LEU A 50 -5.47 20.35 12.52
CA LEU A 50 -5.73 19.13 11.77
C LEU A 50 -4.39 18.44 11.48
N ASN A 51 -4.12 17.34 12.16
CA ASN A 51 -2.90 16.55 11.99
C ASN A 51 -3.09 15.45 10.96
N ILE A 52 -2.38 15.54 9.83
CA ILE A 52 -2.44 14.57 8.73
C ILE A 52 -1.13 13.81 8.65
N TYR A 53 -1.20 12.47 8.75
CA TYR A 53 -0.04 11.58 8.67
C TYR A 53 0.07 10.92 7.30
N CYS A 54 1.22 11.09 6.65
CA CYS A 54 1.46 10.56 5.30
C CYS A 54 2.95 10.22 5.10
N TRP A 55 3.26 9.50 4.00
CA TRP A 55 4.65 9.10 3.72
C TRP A 55 5.34 9.94 2.66
N ASN A 56 4.61 10.80 1.95
CA ASN A 56 5.14 11.72 0.95
C ASN A 56 4.20 12.94 0.80
N GLU A 57 4.54 13.83 -0.10
CA GLU A 57 3.81 15.09 -0.35
C GLU A 57 2.62 14.93 -1.32
N GLU A 58 2.28 13.71 -1.79
CA GLU A 58 1.26 13.55 -2.82
C GLU A 58 -0.11 14.05 -2.35
N PHE A 59 -0.57 13.61 -1.18
CA PHE A 59 -1.87 14.05 -0.65
C PHE A 59 -1.90 15.56 -0.39
N GLN A 60 -0.81 16.12 0.17
CA GLN A 60 -0.68 17.56 0.36
C GLN A 60 -0.83 18.32 -0.97
N SER A 61 -0.21 17.80 -2.05
CA SER A 61 -0.35 18.44 -3.37
C SER A 61 -1.78 18.38 -3.89
N ARG A 62 -2.49 17.25 -3.68
CA ARG A 62 -3.90 17.11 -4.08
C ARG A 62 -4.78 18.13 -3.36
N ILE A 63 -4.62 18.26 -2.04
CA ILE A 63 -5.35 19.27 -1.26
C ILE A 63 -4.99 20.69 -1.71
N THR A 64 -3.70 20.96 -1.94
CA THR A 64 -3.23 22.28 -2.41
C THR A 64 -3.84 22.66 -3.75
N ASP A 65 -3.95 21.71 -4.67
CA ASP A 65 -4.37 21.96 -6.05
C ASP A 65 -5.91 21.95 -6.23
N HIS A 66 -6.63 21.25 -5.35
CA HIS A 66 -8.04 20.94 -5.57
C HIS A 66 -8.99 21.39 -4.46
N TYR A 67 -8.50 21.67 -3.25
CA TYR A 67 -9.35 22.17 -2.16
C TYR A 67 -9.20 23.69 -2.00
N PRO A 68 -10.19 24.47 -2.44
CA PRO A 68 -10.03 25.93 -2.61
C PRO A 68 -9.83 26.70 -1.30
N ASP A 69 -10.28 26.14 -0.18
CA ASP A 69 -10.14 26.78 1.13
C ASP A 69 -8.79 26.49 1.81
N TYR A 70 -7.99 25.56 1.29
CA TYR A 70 -6.66 25.28 1.78
C TYR A 70 -5.66 26.35 1.35
N LYS A 71 -4.87 26.83 2.31
CA LYS A 71 -3.77 27.79 2.10
C LYS A 71 -2.47 27.20 2.61
N LYS A 72 -1.57 26.84 1.71
CA LYS A 72 -0.22 26.39 2.07
C LYS A 72 0.56 27.52 2.71
N VAL A 73 1.15 27.28 3.88
CA VAL A 73 2.00 28.21 4.63
C VAL A 73 3.48 27.90 4.37
N ASP A 74 3.88 26.63 4.53
CA ASP A 74 5.23 26.14 4.23
C ASP A 74 5.19 24.68 3.77
N ALA A 75 6.32 23.96 3.85
CA ALA A 75 6.42 22.57 3.39
C ALA A 75 5.54 21.61 4.20
N THR A 76 5.30 21.89 5.47
CA THR A 76 4.59 20.99 6.38
C THR A 76 3.39 21.64 7.08
N HIS A 77 3.08 22.90 6.77
CA HIS A 77 1.97 23.60 7.38
C HIS A 77 1.06 24.26 6.34
N GLY A 78 -0.22 24.33 6.69
CA GLY A 78 -1.26 25.04 5.95
C GLY A 78 -2.36 25.53 6.85
N LYS A 79 -3.41 26.10 6.26
CA LYS A 79 -4.62 26.55 6.96
C LYS A 79 -5.86 26.23 6.14
N ILE A 80 -6.95 25.90 6.85
CA ILE A 80 -8.30 25.84 6.32
C ILE A 80 -9.19 26.67 7.27
N GLY A 81 -9.63 27.83 6.81
CA GLY A 81 -10.30 28.78 7.71
C GLY A 81 -9.41 29.20 8.88
N ASP A 82 -9.88 28.97 10.10
CA ASP A 82 -9.15 29.25 11.33
C ASP A 82 -8.36 28.04 11.87
N ILE A 83 -8.45 26.86 11.20
CA ILE A 83 -7.78 25.63 11.60
C ILE A 83 -6.38 25.57 10.95
N ASP A 84 -5.36 25.31 11.76
CA ASP A 84 -4.02 25.03 11.29
C ASP A 84 -3.93 23.58 10.80
N VAL A 85 -3.31 23.34 9.63
CA VAL A 85 -3.10 22.01 9.08
C VAL A 85 -1.62 21.64 9.21
N VAL A 86 -1.34 20.49 9.83
CA VAL A 86 0.02 19.99 10.04
C VAL A 86 0.21 18.69 9.28
N TRP A 87 1.16 18.67 8.37
CA TRP A 87 1.54 17.50 7.56
C TRP A 87 2.70 16.75 8.23
N ASN A 88 2.38 15.61 8.83
CA ASN A 88 3.35 14.73 9.47
C ASN A 88 3.89 13.74 8.43
N ILE A 89 4.90 14.17 7.65
CA ILE A 89 5.45 13.40 6.53
C ILE A 89 6.62 12.55 7.02
N THR A 90 6.47 11.22 6.97
CA THR A 90 7.51 10.24 7.31
C THR A 90 7.71 9.29 6.15
N PRO A 91 8.88 9.25 5.49
CA PRO A 91 9.14 8.33 4.38
C PRO A 91 8.90 6.85 4.74
N SER A 92 8.52 6.04 3.73
CA SER A 92 8.16 4.63 3.95
C SER A 92 9.36 3.67 4.07
N GLU A 93 10.59 4.14 3.83
CA GLU A 93 11.79 3.30 3.87
C GLU A 93 11.92 2.59 5.23
N ASN A 94 12.19 1.30 5.17
CA ASN A 94 12.31 0.44 6.36
C ASN A 94 11.09 0.46 7.29
N ASN A 95 9.90 0.66 6.75
CA ASN A 95 8.63 0.81 7.47
C ASN A 95 8.60 1.99 8.46
N ALA A 96 9.40 3.04 8.22
CA ALA A 96 9.48 4.16 9.16
C ALA A 96 8.13 4.86 9.33
N TYR A 97 7.36 5.04 8.24
CA TYR A 97 6.00 5.59 8.31
C TYR A 97 5.08 4.74 9.19
N GLN A 98 4.99 3.43 8.93
CA GLN A 98 4.12 2.53 9.68
C GLN A 98 4.51 2.48 11.16
N ASN A 99 5.81 2.46 11.46
CA ASN A 99 6.30 2.45 12.84
C ASN A 99 5.91 3.74 13.57
N ASN A 100 6.10 4.90 12.93
CA ASN A 100 5.71 6.20 13.50
C ASN A 100 4.19 6.31 13.72
N LEU A 101 3.40 5.86 12.74
CA LEU A 101 1.94 5.84 12.84
C LEU A 101 1.47 4.92 13.97
N ASP A 102 2.04 3.72 14.09
CA ASP A 102 1.73 2.78 15.17
C ASP A 102 1.98 3.39 16.56
N GLU A 103 3.18 3.98 16.74
CA GLU A 103 3.56 4.58 18.03
C GLU A 103 2.65 5.75 18.43
N THR A 104 2.15 6.49 17.43
CA THR A 104 1.31 7.66 17.67
C THR A 104 -0.16 7.25 17.91
N LEU A 105 -0.71 6.33 17.11
CA LEU A 105 -2.05 5.80 17.31
C LEU A 105 -2.21 5.12 18.68
N LEU A 106 -1.18 4.45 19.19
CA LEU A 106 -1.20 3.86 20.55
C LEU A 106 -1.35 4.90 21.66
N LYS A 107 -1.04 6.18 21.39
CA LYS A 107 -1.16 7.30 22.35
C LYS A 107 -2.41 8.15 22.11
N GLN A 108 -3.18 7.85 21.07
CA GLN A 108 -4.32 8.65 20.62
C GLN A 108 -5.32 8.97 21.73
N ALA A 109 -5.66 7.99 22.58
CA ALA A 109 -6.63 8.16 23.66
C ALA A 109 -6.15 9.10 24.78
N ASP A 110 -4.83 9.20 24.98
CA ASP A 110 -4.20 10.03 26.02
C ASP A 110 -3.68 11.37 25.47
N ALA A 111 -3.73 11.59 24.16
CA ALA A 111 -3.25 12.79 23.50
C ALA A 111 -4.15 14.00 23.86
N SER A 112 -3.54 15.18 23.96
CA SER A 112 -4.33 16.42 24.05
C SER A 112 -5.03 16.70 22.72
N ALA A 113 -6.08 17.51 22.71
CA ALA A 113 -6.89 17.76 21.53
C ALA A 113 -6.04 18.09 20.28
N ASP A 114 -5.21 19.11 20.34
CA ASP A 114 -4.38 19.53 19.19
C ASP A 114 -3.17 18.60 18.88
N ASP A 115 -2.94 17.54 19.67
CA ASP A 115 -1.87 16.55 19.47
C ASP A 115 -2.40 15.22 18.89
N LYS A 116 -3.70 15.08 18.71
CA LYS A 116 -4.32 13.88 18.15
C LYS A 116 -3.99 13.73 16.67
N ILE A 117 -3.98 12.49 16.18
CA ILE A 117 -4.08 12.22 14.75
C ILE A 117 -5.53 12.43 14.34
N ASP A 118 -5.76 13.16 13.27
CA ASP A 118 -7.06 13.30 12.65
C ASP A 118 -7.14 12.38 11.41
N LEU A 119 -6.33 12.65 10.42
CA LEU A 119 -6.27 11.85 9.21
C LEU A 119 -4.93 11.13 9.07
N PHE A 120 -4.96 9.91 8.58
CA PHE A 120 -3.76 9.19 8.21
C PHE A 120 -3.97 8.39 6.93
N LEU A 121 -2.88 8.18 6.20
CA LEU A 121 -2.92 7.46 4.95
C LEU A 121 -2.52 6.00 5.13
N VAL A 122 -3.17 5.12 4.39
CA VAL A 122 -2.79 3.71 4.27
C VAL A 122 -2.65 3.32 2.81
N GLU A 123 -1.73 2.41 2.54
CA GLU A 123 -1.50 1.83 1.22
C GLU A 123 -2.04 0.38 1.21
N ALA A 124 -2.46 -0.11 0.06
CA ALA A 124 -3.13 -1.41 -0.12
C ALA A 124 -2.43 -2.59 0.60
N ASP A 125 -1.10 -2.61 0.63
CA ASP A 125 -0.32 -3.73 1.16
C ASP A 125 -0.44 -3.89 2.68
N TYR A 126 -0.74 -2.80 3.40
CA TYR A 126 -0.85 -2.82 4.86
C TYR A 126 -2.16 -2.23 5.39
N ALA A 127 -3.08 -1.80 4.51
CA ALA A 127 -4.39 -1.25 4.90
C ALA A 127 -5.15 -2.15 5.90
N PRO A 128 -5.22 -3.49 5.74
CA PRO A 128 -5.98 -4.36 6.65
C PRO A 128 -5.54 -4.23 8.12
N LYS A 129 -4.26 -3.97 8.37
CA LYS A 129 -3.74 -3.78 9.74
C LYS A 129 -4.44 -2.64 10.48
N TYR A 130 -4.69 -1.52 9.78
CA TYR A 130 -5.30 -0.33 10.36
C TYR A 130 -6.83 -0.38 10.29
N VAL A 131 -7.36 -0.88 9.19
CA VAL A 131 -8.79 -0.97 8.92
C VAL A 131 -9.51 -1.89 9.94
N ASP A 132 -8.91 -3.04 10.27
CA ASP A 132 -9.42 -3.96 11.30
C ASP A 132 -9.07 -3.52 12.74
N SER A 133 -8.45 -2.36 12.93
CA SER A 133 -8.09 -1.85 14.25
C SER A 133 -9.19 -0.95 14.85
N ASP A 134 -9.16 -0.81 16.19
CA ASP A 134 -10.01 0.12 16.92
C ASP A 134 -9.56 1.58 16.76
N TYR A 135 -8.46 1.84 16.04
CA TYR A 135 -7.90 3.19 15.84
C TYR A 135 -8.45 3.90 14.61
N THR A 136 -9.17 3.20 13.74
CA THR A 136 -9.71 3.74 12.49
C THR A 136 -11.22 3.86 12.58
N MET A 137 -11.73 5.06 12.34
CA MET A 137 -13.16 5.35 12.40
C MET A 137 -13.90 4.87 11.14
N PRO A 138 -15.12 4.32 11.25
CA PRO A 138 -16.01 4.15 10.11
C PRO A 138 -16.39 5.49 9.48
N ILE A 139 -16.27 5.64 8.16
CA ILE A 139 -16.58 6.92 7.48
C ILE A 139 -18.02 7.40 7.69
N LYS A 140 -18.96 6.48 7.93
CA LYS A 140 -20.35 6.83 8.26
C LYS A 140 -20.50 7.63 9.56
N ASP A 141 -19.53 7.45 10.46
CA ASP A 141 -19.54 8.17 11.76
C ASP A 141 -19.04 9.61 11.58
N LEU A 142 -18.42 9.95 10.42
CA LEU A 142 -18.14 11.30 9.94
C LEU A 142 -19.32 11.93 9.17
N GLY A 143 -20.39 11.18 8.89
CA GLY A 143 -21.52 11.71 8.10
C GLY A 143 -21.49 11.30 6.63
N ILE A 144 -20.42 10.66 6.14
CA ILE A 144 -20.29 10.22 4.74
C ILE A 144 -21.24 9.05 4.46
N THR A 145 -22.08 9.21 3.43
CA THR A 145 -23.14 8.25 3.11
C THR A 145 -22.82 7.40 1.87
N ASP A 146 -23.55 6.30 1.67
CA ASP A 146 -23.43 5.48 0.47
C ASP A 146 -23.68 6.27 -0.84
N SER A 147 -24.47 7.35 -0.77
CA SER A 147 -24.71 8.22 -1.91
C SER A 147 -23.44 8.97 -2.35
N ASP A 148 -22.64 9.42 -1.39
CA ASP A 148 -21.43 10.22 -1.64
C ASP A 148 -20.37 9.38 -2.33
N ILE A 149 -20.26 8.11 -1.97
CA ILE A 149 -19.28 7.15 -2.50
C ILE A 149 -19.81 6.28 -3.65
N SER A 150 -21.03 6.50 -4.10
CA SER A 150 -21.72 5.64 -5.10
C SER A 150 -21.01 5.52 -6.46
N LYS A 151 -20.08 6.44 -6.76
CA LYS A 151 -19.28 6.43 -7.99
C LYS A 151 -17.88 5.85 -7.81
N GLN A 152 -17.48 5.49 -6.59
CA GLN A 152 -16.20 4.84 -6.35
C GLN A 152 -16.21 3.39 -6.86
N TYR A 153 -15.06 2.93 -7.34
CA TYR A 153 -14.91 1.54 -7.75
C TYR A 153 -15.02 0.61 -6.53
N LYS A 154 -15.78 -0.46 -6.67
CA LYS A 154 -16.01 -1.44 -5.59
C LYS A 154 -14.71 -1.95 -4.96
N TYR A 155 -13.69 -2.26 -5.77
CA TYR A 155 -12.43 -2.78 -5.26
C TYR A 155 -11.69 -1.78 -4.36
N THR A 156 -11.84 -0.46 -4.58
CA THR A 156 -11.23 0.55 -3.70
C THR A 156 -11.94 0.61 -2.35
N GLN A 157 -13.23 0.33 -2.30
CA GLN A 157 -13.98 0.20 -1.06
C GLN A 157 -13.62 -1.11 -0.32
N ASP A 158 -13.47 -2.22 -1.05
CA ASP A 158 -13.18 -3.52 -0.46
C ASP A 158 -11.85 -3.56 0.31
N VAL A 159 -10.84 -2.83 -0.15
CA VAL A 159 -9.52 -2.76 0.51
C VAL A 159 -9.61 -2.16 1.92
N VAL A 160 -10.53 -1.23 2.15
CA VAL A 160 -10.69 -0.51 3.42
C VAL A 160 -12.05 -0.81 4.10
N THR A 161 -12.65 -1.93 3.77
CA THR A 161 -13.80 -2.47 4.51
C THR A 161 -13.28 -3.46 5.55
N ASP A 162 -13.62 -3.21 6.82
CA ASP A 162 -13.20 -4.09 7.93
C ASP A 162 -13.91 -5.44 7.91
N SER A 163 -13.51 -6.34 8.81
CA SER A 163 -14.11 -7.68 8.94
C SER A 163 -15.59 -7.67 9.35
N ASP A 164 -16.07 -6.56 9.91
CA ASP A 164 -17.47 -6.36 10.32
C ASP A 164 -18.31 -5.68 9.22
N GLY A 165 -17.70 -5.34 8.09
CA GLY A 165 -18.34 -4.72 6.93
C GLY A 165 -18.46 -3.20 6.98
N ASN A 166 -17.73 -2.53 7.87
CA ASN A 166 -17.69 -1.07 7.91
C ASN A 166 -16.62 -0.55 6.95
N LEU A 167 -16.98 0.45 6.14
CA LEU A 167 -16.03 1.18 5.33
C LEU A 167 -15.28 2.20 6.21
N LYS A 168 -13.94 2.14 6.20
CA LYS A 168 -13.08 2.89 7.12
C LYS A 168 -12.08 3.83 6.41
N GLY A 169 -12.26 4.07 5.15
CA GLY A 169 -11.43 4.99 4.40
C GLY A 169 -11.93 5.25 2.99
N LEU A 170 -11.40 6.29 2.37
CA LEU A 170 -11.72 6.69 1.01
C LEU A 170 -10.44 6.85 0.20
N SER A 171 -10.53 6.65 -1.12
CA SER A 171 -9.40 6.82 -2.01
C SER A 171 -9.70 7.84 -3.11
N TRP A 172 -8.73 8.70 -3.40
CA TRP A 172 -8.79 9.62 -4.54
C TRP A 172 -8.27 9.00 -5.83
N GLN A 173 -7.76 7.75 -5.80
CA GLN A 173 -7.14 7.13 -6.97
C GLN A 173 -7.59 5.69 -7.16
N GLY A 174 -7.70 5.29 -8.44
CA GLY A 174 -7.73 3.91 -8.84
C GLY A 174 -6.38 3.53 -9.43
N CYS A 175 -5.90 2.31 -9.16
CA CYS A 175 -4.62 1.82 -9.63
C CYS A 175 -4.76 0.52 -10.44
N PRO A 176 -5.60 0.49 -11.51
CA PRO A 176 -5.67 -0.68 -12.38
C PRO A 176 -4.31 -0.90 -13.05
N GLY A 177 -3.86 -2.16 -13.06
CA GLY A 177 -2.60 -2.55 -13.67
C GLY A 177 -2.75 -2.94 -15.11
N VAL A 178 -1.68 -2.72 -15.86
CA VAL A 178 -1.51 -3.16 -17.26
C VAL A 178 -0.13 -3.79 -17.45
N LEU A 179 0.08 -4.45 -18.56
CA LEU A 179 1.39 -4.86 -19.03
C LEU A 179 1.97 -3.73 -19.89
N PHE A 180 3.01 -3.05 -19.40
CA PHE A 180 3.83 -2.16 -20.21
C PHE A 180 4.83 -2.98 -21.00
N TYR A 181 4.91 -2.76 -22.31
CA TYR A 181 5.85 -3.47 -23.18
C TYR A 181 6.76 -2.48 -23.94
N ASN A 182 7.99 -2.90 -24.13
CA ASN A 182 8.97 -2.19 -24.96
C ASN A 182 8.57 -2.30 -26.43
N ARG A 183 8.15 -1.19 -27.05
CA ARG A 183 7.68 -1.13 -28.46
C ARG A 183 8.75 -1.58 -29.43
N ALA A 184 10.03 -1.26 -29.20
CA ALA A 184 11.11 -1.66 -30.08
C ALA A 184 11.30 -3.19 -30.05
N ALA A 185 11.29 -3.80 -28.86
CA ALA A 185 11.35 -5.27 -28.70
C ALA A 185 10.12 -5.95 -29.30
N ALA A 186 8.92 -5.41 -29.10
CA ALA A 186 7.69 -5.91 -29.71
C ALA A 186 7.79 -5.94 -31.25
N LYS A 187 8.22 -4.83 -31.82
CA LYS A 187 8.40 -4.71 -33.29
C LYS A 187 9.45 -5.66 -33.84
N GLU A 188 10.57 -5.80 -33.13
CA GLU A 188 11.67 -6.73 -33.51
C GLU A 188 11.23 -8.19 -33.45
N VAL A 189 10.54 -8.61 -32.39
CA VAL A 189 10.28 -10.03 -32.10
C VAL A 189 8.89 -10.47 -32.55
N LEU A 190 7.88 -9.63 -32.37
CA LEU A 190 6.48 -9.95 -32.72
C LEU A 190 6.07 -9.38 -34.07
N GLY A 191 6.89 -8.49 -34.68
CA GLY A 191 6.61 -7.85 -35.95
C GLY A 191 5.64 -6.66 -35.86
N THR A 192 5.21 -6.28 -34.65
CA THR A 192 4.26 -5.19 -34.42
C THR A 192 4.52 -4.55 -33.06
N ASP A 193 4.19 -3.27 -32.95
CA ASP A 193 4.13 -2.53 -31.69
C ASP A 193 2.73 -1.95 -31.41
N ASP A 194 1.73 -2.41 -32.17
CA ASP A 194 0.33 -2.10 -31.96
C ASP A 194 -0.20 -2.78 -30.70
N PRO A 195 -0.85 -2.05 -29.77
CA PRO A 195 -1.31 -2.62 -28.50
C PRO A 195 -2.29 -3.78 -28.64
N ASP A 196 -3.22 -3.73 -29.59
CA ASP A 196 -4.23 -4.78 -29.79
C ASP A 196 -3.60 -6.06 -30.35
N GLU A 197 -2.59 -5.93 -31.20
CA GLU A 197 -1.85 -7.06 -31.75
C GLU A 197 -0.88 -7.65 -30.70
N VAL A 198 -0.19 -6.82 -29.91
CA VAL A 198 0.66 -7.28 -28.81
C VAL A 198 -0.18 -8.00 -27.75
N GLN A 199 -1.39 -7.50 -27.43
CA GLN A 199 -2.32 -8.15 -26.51
C GLN A 199 -2.58 -9.62 -26.88
N LYS A 200 -2.70 -9.95 -28.16
CA LYS A 200 -2.90 -11.34 -28.60
C LYS A 200 -1.75 -12.27 -28.23
N SER A 201 -0.55 -11.72 -28.08
CA SER A 201 0.66 -12.47 -27.69
C SER A 201 0.85 -12.60 -26.17
N VAL A 202 0.01 -11.90 -25.37
CA VAL A 202 0.08 -11.89 -23.91
C VAL A 202 -1.30 -12.01 -23.27
N SER A 203 -2.30 -12.54 -23.98
CA SER A 203 -3.72 -12.57 -23.57
C SER A 203 -4.03 -13.53 -22.43
N ASP A 204 -3.17 -14.46 -22.17
CA ASP A 204 -3.21 -15.46 -21.12
C ASP A 204 -1.80 -15.92 -20.75
N TRP A 205 -1.67 -16.73 -19.70
CA TRP A 205 -0.36 -17.20 -19.26
C TRP A 205 0.34 -18.15 -20.24
N ASP A 206 -0.40 -18.89 -21.07
CA ASP A 206 0.20 -19.78 -22.08
C ASP A 206 0.81 -18.97 -23.23
N THR A 207 0.08 -17.97 -23.74
CA THR A 207 0.59 -17.06 -24.77
C THR A 207 1.71 -16.17 -24.24
N PHE A 208 1.62 -15.74 -22.97
CA PHE A 208 2.69 -14.99 -22.29
C PHE A 208 3.99 -15.81 -22.24
N ASN A 209 3.91 -17.08 -21.81
CA ASN A 209 5.06 -17.97 -21.72
C ASN A 209 5.64 -18.28 -23.11
N ALA A 210 4.79 -18.52 -24.12
CA ALA A 210 5.26 -18.70 -25.50
C ALA A 210 5.94 -17.45 -26.08
N THR A 211 5.52 -16.27 -25.63
CA THR A 211 6.17 -15.00 -25.98
C THR A 211 7.50 -14.85 -25.23
N ALA A 212 7.61 -15.31 -23.99
CA ALA A 212 8.86 -15.31 -23.25
C ALA A 212 9.97 -16.10 -23.95
N GLU A 213 9.63 -17.28 -24.51
CA GLU A 213 10.56 -18.07 -25.33
C GLU A 213 11.08 -17.30 -26.56
N LYS A 214 10.18 -16.59 -27.27
CA LYS A 214 10.56 -15.76 -28.44
C LYS A 214 11.43 -14.58 -28.02
N MET A 215 11.09 -13.90 -26.94
CA MET A 215 11.88 -12.79 -26.41
C MET A 215 13.28 -13.24 -26.04
N LYS A 216 13.41 -14.36 -25.33
CA LYS A 216 14.71 -14.95 -24.99
C LYS A 216 15.54 -15.29 -26.24
N ALA A 217 14.93 -15.90 -27.26
CA ALA A 217 15.62 -16.22 -28.50
C ALA A 217 16.21 -14.99 -29.21
N ALA A 218 15.58 -13.82 -29.02
CA ALA A 218 16.04 -12.51 -29.51
C ALA A 218 16.95 -11.75 -28.52
N GLY A 219 17.28 -12.35 -27.37
CA GLY A 219 18.18 -11.77 -26.37
C GLY A 219 17.51 -10.85 -25.36
N TYR A 220 16.17 -10.87 -25.28
CA TYR A 220 15.41 -10.13 -24.27
C TYR A 220 15.02 -11.04 -23.10
N LYS A 221 14.80 -10.43 -21.93
CA LYS A 221 14.04 -11.03 -20.84
C LYS A 221 12.57 -10.66 -20.99
N MET A 222 11.66 -11.58 -20.67
CA MET A 222 10.22 -11.31 -20.69
C MET A 222 9.85 -10.26 -19.65
N THR A 223 10.37 -10.41 -18.41
CA THR A 223 10.28 -9.45 -17.31
C THR A 223 11.63 -9.26 -16.64
N SER A 224 11.81 -8.16 -15.91
CA SER A 224 13.06 -7.89 -15.19
C SER A 224 13.27 -8.83 -14.01
N THR A 225 12.17 -9.24 -13.38
CA THR A 225 12.16 -10.22 -12.29
C THR A 225 10.90 -11.07 -12.33
N ALA A 226 10.95 -12.27 -11.76
CA ALA A 226 9.77 -13.09 -11.54
C ALA A 226 8.73 -12.41 -10.66
N ASN A 227 9.16 -11.49 -9.77
CA ASN A 227 8.26 -10.71 -8.91
C ASN A 227 7.37 -9.73 -9.68
N ASP A 228 7.73 -9.32 -10.90
CA ASP A 228 6.90 -8.42 -11.72
C ASP A 228 5.50 -8.99 -11.98
N THR A 229 5.35 -10.32 -12.02
CA THR A 229 4.06 -10.99 -12.24
C THR A 229 3.25 -11.25 -10.98
N TYR A 230 3.85 -11.10 -9.78
CA TYR A 230 3.22 -11.50 -8.51
C TYR A 230 1.84 -10.86 -8.29
N ARG A 231 1.72 -9.55 -8.54
CA ARG A 231 0.46 -8.82 -8.32
C ARG A 231 -0.69 -9.33 -9.17
N VAL A 232 -0.40 -9.78 -10.39
CA VAL A 232 -1.41 -10.35 -11.29
C VAL A 232 -2.00 -11.63 -10.69
N TYR A 233 -1.14 -12.51 -10.14
CA TYR A 233 -1.59 -13.74 -9.50
C TYR A 233 -2.26 -13.48 -8.14
N SER A 234 -1.67 -12.63 -7.30
CA SER A 234 -2.13 -12.39 -5.94
C SER A 234 -3.46 -11.62 -5.85
N ASN A 235 -3.79 -10.82 -6.85
CA ASN A 235 -5.11 -10.17 -6.93
C ASN A 235 -6.24 -11.13 -7.33
N ASN A 236 -5.90 -12.33 -7.83
CA ASN A 236 -6.86 -13.30 -8.34
C ASN A 236 -6.91 -14.56 -7.46
N VAL A 237 -6.77 -14.38 -6.16
CA VAL A 237 -6.88 -15.46 -5.17
C VAL A 237 -8.33 -15.64 -4.69
N SER A 238 -8.65 -16.86 -4.30
CA SER A 238 -9.96 -17.25 -3.75
C SER A 238 -9.91 -17.52 -2.24
N LYS A 239 -8.72 -17.62 -1.66
CA LYS A 239 -8.52 -17.97 -0.25
C LYS A 239 -7.70 -16.90 0.45
N LYS A 240 -8.05 -16.59 1.71
CA LYS A 240 -7.23 -15.76 2.59
C LYS A 240 -5.94 -16.51 2.95
N TRP A 241 -4.87 -15.80 3.27
CA TRP A 241 -3.64 -16.41 3.79
C TRP A 241 -3.83 -17.11 5.14
N VAL A 242 -4.76 -16.62 5.95
CA VAL A 242 -5.13 -17.21 7.23
C VAL A 242 -6.61 -17.53 7.19
N SER A 243 -6.95 -18.81 7.42
CA SER A 243 -8.33 -19.28 7.53
C SER A 243 -8.99 -18.81 8.83
N ASP A 244 -10.30 -18.93 8.91
CA ASP A 244 -11.07 -18.52 10.10
C ASP A 244 -10.69 -19.35 11.35
N ASP A 245 -10.21 -20.59 11.18
CA ASP A 245 -9.63 -21.43 12.24
C ASP A 245 -8.13 -21.15 12.50
N LYS A 246 -7.62 -19.99 12.05
CA LYS A 246 -6.26 -19.47 12.28
C LYS A 246 -5.15 -20.34 11.73
N LYS A 247 -5.38 -21.06 10.65
CA LYS A 247 -4.34 -21.83 9.95
C LYS A 247 -3.87 -21.10 8.72
N ILE A 248 -2.56 -21.17 8.46
CA ILE A 248 -1.98 -20.68 7.21
C ILE A 248 -2.46 -21.57 6.06
N GLN A 249 -2.95 -20.95 5.01
CA GLN A 249 -3.32 -21.61 3.76
C GLN A 249 -2.75 -20.84 2.58
N ILE A 250 -2.37 -21.56 1.55
CA ILE A 250 -1.82 -20.98 0.32
C ILE A 250 -2.84 -21.23 -0.79
N ASP A 251 -3.22 -20.16 -1.48
CA ASP A 251 -4.12 -20.25 -2.62
C ASP A 251 -3.43 -20.98 -3.79
N ASP A 252 -4.21 -21.73 -4.58
CA ASP A 252 -3.67 -22.48 -5.73
C ASP A 252 -3.07 -21.55 -6.80
N ASN A 253 -3.61 -20.32 -6.92
CA ASN A 253 -3.08 -19.30 -7.82
C ASN A 253 -1.71 -18.77 -7.37
N ILE A 254 -1.45 -18.70 -6.07
CA ILE A 254 -0.11 -18.38 -5.53
C ILE A 254 0.87 -19.50 -5.83
N MET A 255 0.46 -20.77 -5.66
CA MET A 255 1.33 -21.90 -6.02
C MET A 255 1.60 -21.94 -7.53
N LYS A 256 0.61 -21.59 -8.36
CA LYS A 256 0.81 -21.46 -9.80
C LYS A 256 1.85 -20.38 -10.13
N TRP A 257 1.81 -19.23 -9.45
CA TRP A 257 2.85 -18.20 -9.60
C TRP A 257 4.25 -18.72 -9.26
N VAL A 258 4.38 -19.48 -8.18
CA VAL A 258 5.66 -20.11 -7.78
C VAL A 258 6.19 -21.03 -8.87
N ASP A 259 5.33 -21.91 -9.40
CA ASP A 259 5.71 -22.88 -10.42
C ASP A 259 6.06 -22.21 -11.76
N ASP A 260 5.27 -21.23 -12.19
CA ASP A 260 5.50 -20.51 -13.46
C ASP A 260 6.73 -19.61 -13.35
N SER A 261 6.91 -18.92 -12.24
CA SER A 261 8.11 -18.12 -11.96
C SER A 261 9.38 -19.00 -11.99
N LYS A 262 9.32 -20.16 -11.35
CA LYS A 262 10.43 -21.11 -11.37
C LYS A 262 10.76 -21.56 -12.79
N LYS A 263 9.77 -21.89 -13.60
CA LYS A 263 9.99 -22.29 -15.01
C LYS A 263 10.66 -21.18 -15.82
N LEU A 264 10.16 -19.93 -15.71
CA LEU A 264 10.71 -18.78 -16.42
C LEU A 264 12.16 -18.48 -15.99
N VAL A 265 12.47 -18.60 -14.69
CA VAL A 265 13.83 -18.41 -14.16
C VAL A 265 14.76 -19.53 -14.64
N ASP A 266 14.36 -20.79 -14.50
CA ASP A 266 15.16 -21.94 -14.92
C ASP A 266 15.41 -21.93 -16.43
N ALA A 267 14.43 -21.50 -17.22
CA ALA A 267 14.57 -21.29 -18.66
C ALA A 267 15.42 -20.05 -18.98
N GLY A 268 15.69 -19.16 -18.06
CA GLY A 268 16.41 -17.90 -18.28
C GLY A 268 15.61 -16.87 -19.09
N GLU A 269 14.29 -16.95 -19.05
CA GLU A 269 13.33 -16.08 -19.76
C GLU A 269 12.95 -14.83 -18.95
N THR A 270 13.15 -14.86 -17.64
CA THR A 270 13.03 -13.69 -16.76
C THR A 270 14.32 -13.44 -15.99
N GLY A 271 14.45 -12.26 -15.41
CA GLY A 271 15.52 -11.91 -14.48
C GLY A 271 15.24 -12.37 -13.05
N THR A 272 16.21 -12.14 -12.17
CA THR A 272 16.17 -12.47 -10.74
C THR A 272 16.53 -11.28 -9.86
N ALA A 273 16.47 -10.06 -10.40
CA ALA A 273 16.71 -8.84 -9.63
C ALA A 273 15.65 -8.69 -8.54
N ASP A 274 16.03 -8.08 -7.42
CA ASP A 274 15.05 -7.66 -6.43
C ASP A 274 14.20 -6.50 -6.96
N LEU A 275 12.91 -6.55 -6.72
CA LEU A 275 11.99 -5.48 -7.08
C LEU A 275 12.50 -4.16 -6.47
N TRP A 276 12.45 -3.08 -7.24
CA TRP A 276 12.94 -1.74 -6.90
C TRP A 276 14.47 -1.57 -6.85
N SER A 277 15.25 -2.64 -7.02
CA SER A 277 16.71 -2.53 -7.07
C SER A 277 17.19 -1.81 -8.33
N ASP A 278 18.45 -1.34 -8.31
CA ASP A 278 19.07 -0.75 -9.49
C ASP A 278 19.19 -1.77 -10.64
N ASP A 279 19.36 -3.06 -10.35
CA ASP A 279 19.37 -4.10 -11.36
C ASP A 279 18.00 -4.29 -12.03
N TRP A 280 16.90 -4.19 -11.28
CA TRP A 280 15.55 -4.19 -11.82
C TRP A 280 15.31 -2.96 -12.72
N LYS A 281 15.78 -1.78 -12.31
CA LYS A 281 15.64 -0.53 -13.07
C LYS A 281 16.44 -0.49 -14.37
N LYS A 282 17.47 -1.31 -14.52
CA LYS A 282 18.24 -1.39 -15.80
C LYS A 282 17.37 -1.67 -17.01
N GLY A 283 16.27 -2.39 -16.84
CA GLY A 283 15.33 -2.67 -17.91
C GLY A 283 14.50 -1.47 -18.39
N PHE A 284 14.56 -0.33 -17.73
CA PHE A 284 13.97 0.93 -18.21
C PHE A 284 14.80 1.59 -19.30
N TYR A 285 15.98 1.05 -19.60
CA TYR A 285 16.87 1.51 -20.65
C TYR A 285 17.07 0.42 -21.71
N PRO A 286 17.33 0.80 -22.98
CA PRO A 286 17.43 -0.15 -24.11
C PRO A 286 18.44 -1.28 -23.89
N GLU A 287 19.54 -0.99 -23.23
CA GLU A 287 20.61 -1.95 -22.93
C GLU A 287 20.22 -3.03 -21.94
N GLY A 288 19.22 -2.77 -21.09
CA GLY A 288 18.70 -3.73 -20.13
C GLY A 288 17.95 -4.91 -20.76
N LYS A 289 17.51 -4.77 -22.03
CA LYS A 289 16.90 -5.84 -22.82
C LYS A 289 15.74 -6.54 -22.09
N VAL A 290 14.84 -5.75 -21.47
CA VAL A 290 13.61 -6.23 -20.85
C VAL A 290 12.43 -5.89 -21.74
N PHE A 291 11.55 -6.89 -21.97
CA PHE A 291 10.36 -6.71 -22.80
C PHE A 291 9.23 -6.02 -22.05
N SER A 292 8.92 -6.48 -20.83
CA SER A 292 7.71 -5.98 -20.15
C SER A 292 7.85 -5.79 -18.64
N TYR A 293 6.97 -4.94 -18.12
CA TYR A 293 6.72 -4.68 -16.72
C TYR A 293 5.21 -4.69 -16.45
N PHE A 294 4.79 -5.13 -15.29
CA PHE A 294 3.41 -5.03 -14.84
C PHE A 294 3.25 -3.89 -13.85
N GLY A 295 2.27 -3.03 -14.04
CA GLY A 295 2.01 -1.95 -13.12
C GLY A 295 0.88 -1.03 -13.54
N PRO A 296 0.44 -0.15 -12.65
CA PRO A 296 -0.51 0.91 -12.96
C PRO A 296 0.20 2.15 -13.54
N ALA A 297 -0.59 3.16 -13.88
CA ALA A 297 -0.09 4.38 -14.52
C ALA A 297 1.01 5.09 -13.71
N TRP A 298 0.94 5.05 -12.37
CA TRP A 298 1.97 5.67 -11.53
C TRP A 298 3.36 5.05 -11.72
N LEU A 299 3.46 3.77 -12.11
CA LEU A 299 4.75 3.12 -12.33
C LEU A 299 5.56 3.84 -13.42
N VAL A 300 4.90 4.29 -14.49
CA VAL A 300 5.55 5.06 -15.56
C VAL A 300 6.12 6.37 -15.03
N ASN A 301 5.35 7.10 -14.24
CA ASN A 301 5.72 8.44 -13.79
C ASN A 301 6.78 8.43 -12.67
N PHE A 302 6.67 7.47 -11.73
CA PHE A 302 7.50 7.47 -10.53
C PHE A 302 8.71 6.51 -10.60
N SER A 303 8.71 5.55 -11.54
CA SER A 303 9.71 4.48 -11.50
C SER A 303 10.38 4.19 -12.83
N MET A 304 9.68 4.32 -13.97
CA MET A 304 10.20 3.91 -15.27
C MET A 304 11.06 4.97 -15.98
N ALA A 305 11.66 5.88 -15.20
CA ALA A 305 12.61 6.87 -15.69
C ALA A 305 12.09 7.71 -16.88
N ALA A 306 10.77 8.01 -16.90
CA ALA A 306 10.15 8.70 -18.05
C ALA A 306 10.76 10.07 -18.35
N ASP A 307 11.31 10.76 -17.35
CA ASP A 307 11.95 12.06 -17.48
C ASP A 307 13.47 11.96 -17.76
N GLU A 308 14.04 10.75 -17.74
CA GLU A 308 15.47 10.56 -17.89
C GLU A 308 15.88 10.38 -19.35
N SER A 309 16.81 11.19 -19.81
CA SER A 309 17.35 11.11 -21.19
C SER A 309 17.96 9.73 -21.45
N GLY A 310 17.57 9.12 -22.57
CA GLY A 310 18.06 7.80 -22.98
C GLY A 310 17.21 6.63 -22.46
N SER A 311 16.29 6.85 -21.53
CA SER A 311 15.34 5.82 -21.12
C SER A 311 14.33 5.49 -22.22
N ILE A 312 13.75 4.29 -22.17
CA ILE A 312 12.67 3.87 -23.06
C ILE A 312 11.46 4.79 -22.87
N GLY A 313 11.13 5.14 -21.63
CA GLY A 313 9.99 6.00 -21.28
C GLY A 313 10.10 7.42 -21.87
N ASN A 314 11.28 8.02 -21.75
CA ASN A 314 11.53 9.38 -22.28
C ASN A 314 11.34 9.48 -23.82
N GLN A 315 11.51 8.39 -24.53
CA GLN A 315 11.34 8.32 -25.97
C GLN A 315 9.93 7.86 -26.41
N GLY A 316 8.98 7.73 -25.47
CA GLY A 316 7.65 7.17 -25.75
C GLY A 316 7.69 5.70 -26.17
N GLY A 317 8.74 4.99 -25.76
CA GLY A 317 9.03 3.63 -26.20
C GLY A 317 8.25 2.54 -25.44
N TRP A 318 7.42 2.88 -24.46
CA TRP A 318 6.51 1.95 -23.82
C TRP A 318 5.14 1.96 -24.50
N GLY A 319 4.61 0.76 -24.77
CA GLY A 319 3.20 0.53 -25.08
C GLY A 319 2.51 -0.10 -23.87
N ALA A 320 1.18 -0.11 -23.88
CA ALA A 320 0.39 -0.76 -22.84
C ALA A 320 -0.57 -1.78 -23.44
N ALA A 321 -0.65 -2.96 -22.85
CA ALA A 321 -1.61 -4.01 -23.16
C ALA A 321 -2.27 -4.47 -21.85
N GLN A 322 -3.44 -5.08 -21.91
CA GLN A 322 -4.13 -5.57 -20.71
C GLN A 322 -3.31 -6.65 -19.99
N GLY A 323 -2.56 -7.45 -20.76
CA GLY A 323 -1.81 -8.60 -20.25
C GLY A 323 -2.70 -9.84 -20.05
N PRO A 324 -2.17 -10.88 -19.38
CA PRO A 324 -2.84 -12.16 -19.26
C PRO A 324 -4.04 -12.15 -18.32
N GLN A 325 -4.11 -11.19 -17.38
CA GLN A 325 -5.17 -11.13 -16.38
C GLN A 325 -5.24 -9.73 -15.77
N GLY A 326 -6.44 -9.27 -15.43
CA GLY A 326 -6.62 -7.99 -14.75
C GLY A 326 -6.11 -8.01 -13.31
N PHE A 327 -5.59 -6.88 -12.84
CA PHE A 327 -5.11 -6.71 -11.48
C PHE A 327 -5.10 -5.21 -11.10
N PHE A 328 -4.85 -4.93 -9.84
CA PHE A 328 -4.49 -3.59 -9.36
C PHE A 328 -3.23 -3.67 -8.51
N TRP A 329 -2.53 -2.57 -8.39
CA TRP A 329 -1.35 -2.50 -7.53
C TRP A 329 -1.23 -1.12 -6.89
N GLY A 330 -1.13 -1.10 -5.55
CA GLY A 330 -1.07 0.13 -4.79
C GLY A 330 -2.42 0.82 -4.68
N GLY A 331 -2.38 2.09 -4.44
CA GLY A 331 -3.49 2.93 -4.07
C GLY A 331 -3.30 3.48 -2.66
N THR A 332 -3.81 4.68 -2.45
CA THR A 332 -3.75 5.37 -1.17
C THR A 332 -5.16 5.64 -0.69
N TRP A 333 -5.40 5.35 0.57
CA TRP A 333 -6.66 5.63 1.25
C TRP A 333 -6.42 6.62 2.37
N ILE A 334 -7.38 7.52 2.55
CA ILE A 334 -7.48 8.44 3.66
C ILE A 334 -8.36 7.76 4.70
N CYS A 335 -7.84 7.61 5.91
CA CYS A 335 -8.56 7.08 7.05
C CYS A 335 -8.65 8.16 8.14
N ALA A 336 -9.81 8.28 8.79
CA ALA A 336 -9.98 9.10 9.99
C ALA A 336 -9.58 8.31 11.24
N ALA A 337 -8.89 8.95 12.16
CA ALA A 337 -8.51 8.33 13.42
C ALA A 337 -9.66 8.35 14.43
N GLU A 338 -9.84 7.25 15.17
CA GLU A 338 -10.80 7.21 16.26
C GLU A 338 -10.46 8.27 17.31
N GLY A 339 -11.47 9.06 17.69
CA GLY A 339 -11.32 10.16 18.66
C GLY A 339 -10.73 11.45 18.12
N THR A 340 -10.81 11.66 16.79
CA THR A 340 -10.55 12.97 16.17
C THR A 340 -11.38 14.08 16.80
N ASP A 341 -10.90 15.30 16.74
CA ASP A 341 -11.61 16.51 17.17
C ASP A 341 -11.87 17.52 16.03
N ASN A 342 -11.76 17.04 14.76
CA ASN A 342 -11.96 17.83 13.55
C ASN A 342 -12.92 17.15 12.55
N ALA A 343 -13.93 16.42 13.01
CA ALA A 343 -14.75 15.54 12.18
C ALA A 343 -15.46 16.24 11.00
N ASP A 344 -16.04 17.43 11.18
CA ASP A 344 -16.69 18.18 10.09
C ASP A 344 -15.70 18.58 8.98
N LEU A 345 -14.44 18.83 9.35
CA LEU A 345 -13.40 19.16 8.38
C LEU A 345 -12.89 17.91 7.65
N GLU A 346 -12.82 16.76 8.35
CA GLU A 346 -12.45 15.48 7.75
C GLU A 346 -13.51 15.01 6.74
N GLU A 347 -14.81 15.21 7.03
CA GLU A 347 -15.88 14.94 6.08
C GLU A 347 -15.74 15.78 4.81
N ALA A 348 -15.33 17.04 4.95
CA ALA A 348 -15.22 17.99 3.85
C ALA A 348 -14.01 17.76 2.95
N LEU A 349 -12.95 17.12 3.46
CA LEU A 349 -11.71 16.84 2.73
C LEU A 349 -11.77 15.53 1.96
#